data_ae8631be95ef3cff3ec93728da002e72
#
_entry.id   ae8631be95ef3cff3ec93728da002e72
#
_cell.length_a   1.000
_cell.length_b   1.000
_cell.length_c   1.000
_cell.angle_alpha   90.00
_cell.angle_beta   90.00
_cell.angle_gamma   90.00
#
_symmetry.space_group_name_H-M   'P 1'
#
loop_
_entity.id
_entity.type
_entity.pdbx_description
1 polymer ?
#
loop_
_entity_poly.entity_id
_entity_poly.type
_entity_poly.pdbx_seq_one_letter_code
_entity_poly.pdbx_strand_id
1 'polypeptide(L)'
;QWGRTVVVENKPGASGIVAFAEVRQTPADGHTIFLADTATLVVNPLLHRSLPYDPQADLVPLTLLFQATFMLFTAVPGRYPTLRALLDAARAEPGRVTYATLGNGHPSQMAVEQMALAAGVRLLPEPFKDGGALFTAVAAGEVDFTAFSMNTVAALVAAGKLRPLAVGARQRLAAHPDVPTIAEAGGPPTAMHPWA
;
A
#
# COMPACT_ATOMS: atom_id res chain seq x y z
N GLN A 1 -14.92 18.78 -21.09
CA GLN A 1 -14.57 19.65 -19.97
C GLN A 1 -15.82 20.42 -19.59
N TRP A 2 -16.10 20.47 -18.30
CA TRP A 2 -17.45 20.76 -17.81
C TRP A 2 -17.77 22.26 -17.74
N GLY A 3 -16.80 23.15 -17.93
CA GLY A 3 -16.99 24.60 -17.79
C GLY A 3 -17.49 25.05 -16.40
N ARG A 4 -17.28 24.20 -15.40
CA ARG A 4 -17.67 24.41 -14.01
C ARG A 4 -16.48 24.17 -13.09
N THR A 5 -16.45 24.83 -11.95
CA THR A 5 -15.44 24.59 -10.91
C THR A 5 -15.71 23.24 -10.25
N VAL A 6 -14.66 22.43 -10.13
CA VAL A 6 -14.67 21.19 -9.32
C VAL A 6 -13.86 21.47 -8.06
N VAL A 7 -14.47 21.23 -6.91
CA VAL A 7 -13.83 21.38 -5.60
C VAL A 7 -13.45 20.00 -5.10
N VAL A 8 -12.17 19.81 -4.74
CA VAL A 8 -11.70 18.58 -4.11
C VAL A 8 -11.65 18.80 -2.60
N GLU A 9 -12.39 17.97 -1.87
CA GLU A 9 -12.38 17.98 -0.41
C GLU A 9 -11.72 16.71 0.12
N ASN A 10 -10.70 16.87 0.97
CA ASN A 10 -10.04 15.76 1.63
C ASN A 10 -10.60 15.59 3.05
N LYS A 11 -11.16 14.42 3.33
CA LYS A 11 -11.74 14.04 4.63
C LYS A 11 -10.98 12.82 5.20
N PRO A 12 -9.80 13.02 5.77
CA PRO A 12 -9.00 11.91 6.29
C PRO A 12 -9.65 11.31 7.54
N GLY A 13 -9.45 10.01 7.75
CA GLY A 13 -9.83 9.31 8.98
C GLY A 13 -10.46 7.93 8.75
N ALA A 14 -10.16 7.00 9.66
CA ALA A 14 -10.72 5.66 9.75
C ALA A 14 -10.77 4.92 8.39
N SER A 15 -9.67 4.93 7.64
CA SER A 15 -9.54 4.26 6.33
C SER A 15 -10.70 4.61 5.36
N GLY A 16 -11.03 5.92 5.26
CA GLY A 16 -12.06 6.43 4.34
C GLY A 16 -13.50 6.45 4.90
N ILE A 17 -13.75 5.89 6.09
CA ILE A 17 -15.11 5.87 6.69
C ILE A 17 -15.64 7.31 6.92
N VAL A 18 -14.77 8.24 7.34
CA VAL A 18 -15.15 9.64 7.55
C VAL A 18 -15.58 10.29 6.23
N ALA A 19 -14.81 10.11 5.17
CA ALA A 19 -15.13 10.65 3.85
C ALA A 19 -16.44 10.06 3.30
N PHE A 20 -16.65 8.76 3.50
CA PHE A 20 -17.91 8.12 3.08
C PHE A 20 -19.12 8.68 3.83
N ALA A 21 -19.02 8.91 5.14
CA ALA A 21 -20.13 9.47 5.93
C ALA A 21 -20.55 10.86 5.45
N GLU A 22 -19.62 11.67 4.96
CA GLU A 22 -19.90 12.98 4.33
C GLU A 22 -20.63 12.81 2.99
N VAL A 23 -20.12 11.95 2.11
CA VAL A 23 -20.72 11.70 0.79
C VAL A 23 -22.17 11.20 0.93
N ARG A 24 -22.42 10.33 1.90
CA ARG A 24 -23.75 9.78 2.16
C ARG A 24 -24.79 10.84 2.54
N GLN A 25 -24.36 12.00 3.03
CA GLN A 25 -25.26 13.13 3.35
C GLN A 25 -25.58 14.00 2.15
N THR A 26 -24.92 13.80 1.01
CA THR A 26 -25.15 14.57 -0.22
C THR A 26 -26.22 13.94 -1.08
N PRO A 27 -26.96 14.73 -1.90
CA PRO A 27 -27.91 14.18 -2.86
C PRO A 27 -27.21 13.26 -3.88
N ALA A 28 -27.86 12.17 -4.25
CA ALA A 28 -27.37 11.25 -5.29
C ALA A 28 -27.73 11.77 -6.69
N ASP A 29 -27.35 13.01 -7.00
CA ASP A 29 -27.70 13.73 -8.23
C ASP A 29 -26.53 13.81 -9.24
N GLY A 30 -25.40 13.15 -8.92
CA GLY A 30 -24.19 13.12 -9.76
C GLY A 30 -23.29 14.34 -9.61
N HIS A 31 -23.60 15.29 -8.73
CA HIS A 31 -22.75 16.45 -8.47
C HIS A 31 -21.67 16.21 -7.39
N THR A 32 -21.80 15.12 -6.63
CA THR A 32 -20.78 14.66 -5.67
C THR A 32 -20.25 13.30 -6.09
N ILE A 33 -18.94 13.21 -6.27
CA ILE A 33 -18.26 11.97 -6.65
C ILE A 33 -17.30 11.59 -5.53
N PHE A 34 -17.34 10.33 -5.10
CA PHE A 34 -16.45 9.79 -4.10
C PHE A 34 -15.28 9.06 -4.77
N LEU A 35 -14.06 9.49 -4.46
CA LEU A 35 -12.86 8.74 -4.81
C LEU A 35 -12.59 7.70 -3.72
N ALA A 36 -12.99 6.48 -3.98
CA ALA A 36 -12.83 5.35 -3.09
C ALA A 36 -11.61 4.50 -3.48
N ASP A 37 -11.04 3.83 -2.50
CA ASP A 37 -9.92 2.93 -2.68
C ASP A 37 -10.24 1.50 -2.24
N THR A 38 -9.27 0.60 -2.44
CA THR A 38 -9.35 -0.80 -2.01
C THR A 38 -9.67 -0.93 -0.52
N ALA A 39 -9.13 -0.05 0.35
CA ALA A 39 -9.39 -0.11 1.78
C ALA A 39 -10.87 0.15 2.08
N THR A 40 -11.42 1.22 1.53
CA THR A 40 -12.82 1.63 1.75
C THR A 40 -13.82 0.61 1.21
N LEU A 41 -13.59 0.08 0.00
CA LEU A 41 -14.58 -0.76 -0.69
C LEU A 41 -14.45 -2.25 -0.39
N VAL A 42 -13.25 -2.74 -0.06
CA VAL A 42 -13.00 -4.18 0.08
C VAL A 42 -12.53 -4.56 1.48
N VAL A 43 -11.58 -3.82 2.04
CA VAL A 43 -10.94 -4.22 3.30
C VAL A 43 -11.81 -3.90 4.51
N ASN A 44 -12.38 -2.69 4.59
CA ASN A 44 -13.22 -2.28 5.72
C ASN A 44 -14.42 -3.22 5.98
N PRO A 45 -15.17 -3.68 4.96
CA PRO A 45 -16.24 -4.65 5.17
C PRO A 45 -15.79 -5.97 5.80
N LEU A 46 -14.52 -6.35 5.63
CA LEU A 46 -13.96 -7.58 6.19
C LEU A 46 -13.36 -7.37 7.58
N LEU A 47 -12.87 -6.17 7.88
CA LEU A 47 -12.22 -5.86 9.16
C LEU A 47 -13.20 -5.44 10.25
N HIS A 48 -14.29 -4.76 9.90
CA HIS A 48 -15.23 -4.20 10.84
C HIS A 48 -16.46 -5.07 11.00
N ARG A 49 -16.80 -5.47 12.24
CA ARG A 49 -18.03 -6.21 12.55
C ARG A 49 -19.29 -5.39 12.28
N SER A 50 -19.19 -4.08 12.39
CA SER A 50 -20.25 -3.12 12.10
C SER A 50 -19.63 -1.97 11.32
N LEU A 51 -20.05 -1.81 10.08
CA LEU A 51 -19.63 -0.72 9.21
C LEU A 51 -20.83 0.20 9.00
N PRO A 52 -20.67 1.54 9.05
CA PRO A 52 -21.77 2.48 8.89
C PRO A 52 -22.27 2.61 7.42
N TYR A 53 -21.79 1.77 6.52
CA TYR A 53 -22.15 1.74 5.11
C TYR A 53 -22.04 0.35 4.51
N ASP A 54 -22.72 0.16 3.38
CA ASP A 54 -22.57 -0.99 2.50
C ASP A 54 -22.02 -0.51 1.15
N PRO A 55 -20.75 -0.83 0.79
CA PRO A 55 -20.17 -0.33 -0.46
C PRO A 55 -20.87 -0.84 -1.72
N GLN A 56 -21.62 -1.95 -1.63
CA GLN A 56 -22.38 -2.49 -2.77
C GLN A 56 -23.77 -1.84 -2.92
N ALA A 57 -24.40 -1.47 -1.81
CA ALA A 57 -25.73 -0.88 -1.82
C ALA A 57 -25.72 0.66 -1.87
N ASP A 58 -24.73 1.29 -1.22
CA ASP A 58 -24.70 2.75 -1.05
C ASP A 58 -23.93 3.49 -2.17
N LEU A 59 -23.21 2.77 -3.05
CA LEU A 59 -22.38 3.36 -4.10
C LEU A 59 -22.70 2.80 -5.49
N VAL A 60 -22.65 3.66 -6.49
CA VAL A 60 -22.66 3.27 -7.90
C VAL A 60 -21.26 3.46 -8.48
N PRO A 61 -20.55 2.39 -8.87
CA PRO A 61 -19.22 2.54 -9.44
C PRO A 61 -19.28 3.22 -10.80
N LEU A 62 -18.46 4.23 -11.01
CA LEU A 62 -18.37 4.99 -12.26
C LEU A 62 -17.22 4.51 -13.13
N THR A 63 -16.01 4.46 -12.59
CA THR A 63 -14.81 4.05 -13.32
C THR A 63 -13.66 3.72 -12.37
N LEU A 64 -12.70 2.94 -12.83
CA LEU A 64 -11.40 2.77 -12.23
C LEU A 64 -10.51 3.93 -12.67
N LEU A 65 -10.02 4.75 -11.73
CA LEU A 65 -9.16 5.89 -12.06
C LEU A 65 -7.71 5.48 -12.26
N PHE A 66 -7.18 4.66 -11.37
CA PHE A 66 -5.82 4.15 -11.51
C PHE A 66 -5.63 2.82 -10.78
N GLN A 67 -4.62 2.10 -11.21
CA GLN A 67 -4.07 0.95 -10.50
C GLN A 67 -2.58 1.19 -10.29
N ALA A 68 -2.13 1.08 -9.06
CA ALA A 68 -0.71 1.15 -8.74
C ALA A 68 -0.11 -0.25 -8.68
N THR A 69 1.19 -0.34 -8.86
CA THR A 69 1.96 -1.55 -8.56
C THR A 69 2.91 -1.22 -7.42
N PHE A 70 2.83 -1.98 -6.34
CA PHE A 70 3.75 -1.81 -5.22
C PHE A 70 5.05 -2.55 -5.46
N MET A 71 6.10 -1.96 -4.93
CA MET A 71 7.43 -2.51 -4.81
C MET A 71 7.84 -2.53 -3.34
N LEU A 72 8.73 -3.44 -2.99
CA LEU A 72 9.34 -3.49 -1.67
C LEU A 72 10.58 -2.60 -1.68
N PHE A 73 10.68 -1.68 -0.72
CA PHE A 73 11.81 -0.75 -0.58
C PHE A 73 12.50 -0.92 0.76
N THR A 74 13.83 -0.86 0.76
CA THR A 74 14.67 -0.87 1.95
C THR A 74 15.66 0.30 1.92
N ALA A 75 16.29 0.60 3.06
CA ALA A 75 17.35 1.60 3.19
C ALA A 75 18.58 1.30 2.31
N VAL A 76 19.43 2.33 2.15
CA VAL A 76 20.77 2.19 1.58
C VAL A 76 21.79 2.82 2.55
N PRO A 77 22.65 2.01 3.21
CA PRO A 77 22.68 0.55 3.22
C PRO A 77 21.51 -0.03 4.03
N GLY A 78 20.90 -1.11 3.52
CA GLY A 78 19.82 -1.84 4.21
C GLY A 78 20.35 -3.08 4.92
N ARG A 79 19.70 -3.46 6.01
CA ARG A 79 20.05 -4.65 6.81
C ARG A 79 20.00 -5.94 5.99
N TYR A 80 19.04 -6.03 5.06
CA TYR A 80 18.87 -7.18 4.18
C TYR A 80 19.18 -6.78 2.74
N PRO A 81 20.26 -7.34 2.13
CA PRO A 81 20.68 -6.94 0.79
C PRO A 81 19.75 -7.42 -0.33
N THR A 82 18.94 -8.46 -0.08
CA THR A 82 18.00 -9.05 -1.04
C THR A 82 16.70 -9.45 -0.35
N LEU A 83 15.62 -9.61 -1.13
CA LEU A 83 14.36 -10.15 -0.61
C LEU A 83 14.54 -11.56 -0.04
N ARG A 84 15.36 -12.41 -0.68
CA ARG A 84 15.69 -13.75 -0.16
C ARG A 84 16.30 -13.66 1.23
N ALA A 85 17.32 -12.83 1.45
CA ALA A 85 17.96 -12.66 2.75
C ALA A 85 16.96 -12.17 3.82
N LEU A 86 16.05 -11.27 3.46
CA LEU A 86 14.97 -10.80 4.33
C LEU A 86 14.04 -11.94 4.73
N LEU A 87 13.57 -12.74 3.76
CA LEU A 87 12.67 -13.85 4.02
C LEU A 87 13.35 -14.99 4.81
N ASP A 88 14.63 -15.25 4.56
CA ASP A 88 15.40 -16.25 5.31
C ASP A 88 15.59 -15.81 6.77
N ALA A 89 15.85 -14.53 7.03
CA ALA A 89 15.90 -13.97 8.38
C ALA A 89 14.53 -14.06 9.10
N ALA A 90 13.43 -13.79 8.37
CA ALA A 90 12.08 -13.90 8.93
C ALA A 90 11.68 -15.35 9.25
N ARG A 91 12.21 -16.33 8.52
CA ARG A 91 12.03 -17.77 8.84
C ARG A 91 12.83 -18.18 10.07
N ALA A 92 14.08 -17.71 10.17
CA ALA A 92 14.96 -18.02 11.30
C ALA A 92 14.45 -17.42 12.61
N GLU A 93 13.95 -16.19 12.56
CA GLU A 93 13.46 -15.45 13.73
C GLU A 93 12.08 -14.81 13.41
N PRO A 94 10.96 -15.56 13.60
CA PRO A 94 9.62 -15.07 13.31
C PRO A 94 9.25 -13.79 14.10
N GLY A 95 8.82 -12.74 13.40
CA GLY A 95 8.45 -11.46 13.99
C GLY A 95 9.64 -10.52 14.29
N ARG A 96 10.85 -10.84 13.86
CA ARG A 96 12.01 -9.96 13.99
C ARG A 96 12.14 -8.95 12.84
N VAL A 97 11.81 -9.37 11.62
CA VAL A 97 11.83 -8.47 10.46
C VAL A 97 10.63 -7.55 10.51
N THR A 98 10.88 -6.24 10.50
CA THR A 98 9.87 -5.19 10.61
C THR A 98 9.52 -4.61 9.26
N TYR A 99 8.28 -4.14 9.10
CA TYR A 99 7.87 -3.38 7.92
C TYR A 99 6.99 -2.20 8.28
N ALA A 100 7.22 -1.07 7.61
CA ALA A 100 6.48 0.16 7.85
C ALA A 100 5.16 0.18 7.05
N THR A 101 4.07 0.60 7.70
CA THR A 101 2.74 0.72 7.11
C THR A 101 1.99 1.95 7.62
N LEU A 102 0.98 2.42 6.89
CA LEU A 102 0.11 3.53 7.33
C LEU A 102 -1.10 3.05 8.16
N GLY A 103 -0.94 1.93 8.85
CA GLY A 103 -1.92 1.40 9.79
C GLY A 103 -2.69 0.18 9.30
N ASN A 104 -3.59 -0.30 10.14
CA ASN A 104 -4.33 -1.52 9.92
C ASN A 104 -5.30 -1.39 8.74
N GLY A 105 -5.26 -2.37 7.83
CA GLY A 105 -6.08 -2.41 6.61
C GLY A 105 -5.57 -1.51 5.49
N HIS A 106 -4.49 -0.74 5.70
CA HIS A 106 -3.89 0.02 4.61
C HIS A 106 -3.34 -0.93 3.53
N PRO A 107 -3.47 -0.58 2.22
CA PRO A 107 -3.00 -1.43 1.12
C PRO A 107 -1.53 -1.89 1.24
N SER A 108 -0.65 -1.08 1.82
CA SER A 108 0.75 -1.48 2.06
C SER A 108 0.86 -2.63 3.06
N GLN A 109 0.05 -2.64 4.12
CA GLN A 109 -0.01 -3.74 5.07
C GLN A 109 -0.54 -5.01 4.39
N MET A 110 -1.69 -4.90 3.73
CA MET A 110 -2.33 -6.05 3.07
C MET A 110 -1.41 -6.71 2.05
N ALA A 111 -0.68 -5.92 1.28
CA ALA A 111 0.28 -6.41 0.29
C ALA A 111 1.43 -7.19 0.94
N VAL A 112 2.00 -6.66 2.04
CA VAL A 112 3.08 -7.33 2.76
C VAL A 112 2.59 -8.59 3.47
N GLU A 113 1.42 -8.53 4.13
CA GLU A 113 0.84 -9.71 4.82
C GLU A 113 0.48 -10.83 3.83
N GLN A 114 -0.04 -10.49 2.66
CA GLN A 114 -0.28 -11.48 1.60
C GLN A 114 1.02 -12.19 1.19
N MET A 115 2.10 -11.44 1.00
CA MET A 115 3.41 -12.01 0.69
C MET A 115 3.93 -12.87 1.86
N ALA A 116 3.84 -12.38 3.09
CA ALA A 116 4.30 -13.07 4.28
C ALA A 116 3.58 -14.41 4.48
N LEU A 117 2.24 -14.40 4.33
CA LEU A 117 1.41 -15.61 4.39
C LEU A 117 1.82 -16.62 3.32
N ALA A 118 1.97 -16.18 2.07
CA ALA A 118 2.38 -17.04 0.96
C ALA A 118 3.82 -17.57 1.12
N ALA A 119 4.71 -16.82 1.78
CA ALA A 119 6.08 -17.21 2.09
C ALA A 119 6.20 -18.10 3.35
N GLY A 120 5.12 -18.27 4.13
CA GLY A 120 5.12 -18.97 5.40
C GLY A 120 5.99 -18.30 6.47
N VAL A 121 6.05 -16.96 6.47
CA VAL A 121 6.83 -16.16 7.43
C VAL A 121 5.94 -15.23 8.25
N ARG A 122 6.42 -14.83 9.44
CA ARG A 122 5.79 -13.80 10.26
C ARG A 122 6.68 -12.57 10.28
N LEU A 123 6.12 -11.45 9.84
CA LEU A 123 6.72 -10.12 9.86
C LEU A 123 6.06 -9.27 10.94
N LEU A 124 6.72 -8.21 11.38
CA LEU A 124 6.21 -7.29 12.41
C LEU A 124 5.81 -5.96 11.76
N PRO A 125 4.51 -5.58 11.76
CA PRO A 125 4.07 -4.28 11.26
C PRO A 125 4.43 -3.16 12.23
N GLU A 126 4.97 -2.06 11.69
CA GLU A 126 5.22 -0.81 12.40
C GLU A 126 4.33 0.28 11.80
N PRO A 127 3.23 0.66 12.48
CA PRO A 127 2.29 1.64 11.95
C PRO A 127 2.79 3.07 12.16
N PHE A 128 2.68 3.88 11.10
CA PHE A 128 2.99 5.31 11.09
C PHE A 128 1.74 6.13 10.78
N LYS A 129 1.69 7.36 11.29
CA LYS A 129 0.55 8.27 11.08
C LYS A 129 0.54 8.89 9.68
N ASP A 130 1.71 9.04 9.06
CA ASP A 130 1.88 9.64 7.75
C ASP A 130 3.07 9.05 6.99
N GLY A 131 3.10 9.28 5.68
CA GLY A 131 4.15 8.76 4.81
C GLY A 131 5.52 9.40 5.04
N GLY A 132 5.58 10.65 5.47
CA GLY A 132 6.85 11.34 5.72
C GLY A 132 7.64 10.67 6.83
N ALA A 133 6.98 10.44 7.98
CA ALA A 133 7.58 9.73 9.12
C ALA A 133 7.95 8.28 8.72
N LEU A 134 7.05 7.59 8.00
CA LEU A 134 7.26 6.23 7.53
C LEU A 134 8.52 6.11 6.68
N PHE A 135 8.62 6.91 5.62
CA PHE A 135 9.76 6.82 4.71
C PHE A 135 11.07 7.28 5.33
N THR A 136 11.01 8.22 6.29
CA THR A 136 12.18 8.64 7.07
C THR A 136 12.71 7.49 7.93
N ALA A 137 11.84 6.79 8.65
CA ALA A 137 12.20 5.65 9.49
C ALA A 137 12.81 4.50 8.66
N VAL A 138 12.20 4.19 7.49
CA VAL A 138 12.77 3.16 6.59
C VAL A 138 14.11 3.60 6.04
N ALA A 139 14.27 4.85 5.60
CA ALA A 139 15.53 5.37 5.07
C ALA A 139 16.65 5.45 6.13
N ALA A 140 16.28 5.63 7.40
CA ALA A 140 17.21 5.57 8.54
C ALA A 140 17.58 4.13 8.95
N GLY A 141 16.88 3.10 8.42
CA GLY A 141 17.06 1.71 8.80
C GLY A 141 16.47 1.34 10.16
N GLU A 142 15.60 2.20 10.71
CA GLU A 142 14.87 1.93 11.96
C GLU A 142 13.80 0.84 11.73
N VAL A 143 13.26 0.77 10.52
CA VAL A 143 12.35 -0.28 10.04
C VAL A 143 12.96 -0.89 8.78
N ASP A 144 12.90 -2.21 8.66
CA ASP A 144 13.65 -2.96 7.65
C ASP A 144 13.21 -2.67 6.22
N PHE A 145 11.89 -2.54 5.98
CA PHE A 145 11.36 -2.29 4.62
C PHE A 145 9.93 -1.74 4.63
N THR A 146 9.43 -1.39 3.45
CA THR A 146 8.03 -1.01 3.23
C THR A 146 7.57 -1.40 1.83
N ALA A 147 6.24 -1.35 1.57
CA ALA A 147 5.63 -1.60 0.27
C ALA A 147 4.84 -0.38 -0.21
N PHE A 148 5.29 0.26 -1.30
CA PHE A 148 4.62 1.41 -1.93
C PHE A 148 4.87 1.44 -3.43
N SER A 149 4.23 2.37 -4.16
CA SER A 149 4.54 2.60 -5.56
C SER A 149 5.87 3.37 -5.70
N MET A 150 6.59 3.15 -6.81
CA MET A 150 7.84 3.88 -7.10
C MET A 150 7.63 5.40 -7.08
N ASN A 151 6.50 5.88 -7.61
CA ASN A 151 6.23 7.33 -7.67
C ASN A 151 6.19 7.96 -6.28
N THR A 152 5.70 7.24 -5.27
CA THR A 152 5.61 7.74 -3.89
C THR A 152 6.98 7.96 -3.26
N VAL A 153 7.98 7.16 -3.62
CA VAL A 153 9.32 7.17 -3.01
C VAL A 153 10.43 7.63 -3.97
N ALA A 154 10.07 8.07 -5.18
CA ALA A 154 11.01 8.38 -6.26
C ALA A 154 12.14 9.32 -5.83
N ALA A 155 11.82 10.37 -5.06
CA ALA A 155 12.82 11.32 -4.56
C ALA A 155 13.85 10.67 -3.63
N LEU A 156 13.43 9.74 -2.77
CA LEU A 156 14.33 9.02 -1.85
C LEU A 156 15.18 7.98 -2.58
N VAL A 157 14.63 7.35 -3.61
CA VAL A 157 15.38 6.43 -4.48
C VAL A 157 16.42 7.21 -5.30
N ALA A 158 16.05 8.35 -5.90
CA ALA A 158 16.97 9.21 -6.63
C ALA A 158 18.08 9.78 -5.74
N ALA A 159 17.78 10.05 -4.46
CA ALA A 159 18.77 10.48 -3.47
C ALA A 159 19.63 9.32 -2.91
N GLY A 160 19.43 8.08 -3.38
CA GLY A 160 20.18 6.91 -2.92
C GLY A 160 19.88 6.52 -1.46
N LYS A 161 18.79 6.99 -0.86
CA LYS A 161 18.39 6.66 0.51
C LYS A 161 17.56 5.39 0.61
N LEU A 162 16.77 5.12 -0.42
CA LEU A 162 16.01 3.89 -0.57
C LEU A 162 16.38 3.18 -1.87
N ARG A 163 16.22 1.87 -1.88
CA ARG A 163 16.30 1.07 -3.10
C ARG A 163 15.20 0.02 -3.16
N PRO A 164 14.70 -0.33 -4.35
CA PRO A 164 13.77 -1.43 -4.52
C PRO A 164 14.47 -2.78 -4.29
N LEU A 165 13.77 -3.70 -3.62
CA LEU A 165 14.16 -5.10 -3.48
C LEU A 165 13.49 -5.98 -4.54
N ALA A 166 12.21 -5.73 -4.79
CA ALA A 166 11.41 -6.48 -5.73
C ALA A 166 10.12 -5.73 -6.08
N VAL A 167 9.53 -6.05 -7.24
CA VAL A 167 8.21 -5.56 -7.64
C VAL A 167 7.14 -6.64 -7.43
N GLY A 168 6.00 -6.23 -6.88
CA GLY A 168 4.81 -7.07 -6.69
C GLY A 168 3.99 -7.19 -7.97
N ALA A 169 4.57 -7.76 -9.02
CA ALA A 169 3.94 -7.99 -10.31
C ALA A 169 4.33 -9.36 -10.86
N ARG A 170 3.56 -9.86 -11.84
CA ARG A 170 3.87 -11.12 -12.52
C ARG A 170 5.10 -11.03 -13.42
N GLN A 171 5.40 -9.83 -13.91
CA GLN A 171 6.54 -9.53 -14.78
C GLN A 171 7.19 -8.25 -14.30
N ARG A 172 8.47 -8.03 -14.63
CA ARG A 172 9.17 -6.77 -14.37
C ARG A 172 8.45 -5.62 -15.07
N LEU A 173 8.46 -4.46 -14.45
CA LEU A 173 7.89 -3.26 -15.08
C LEU A 173 8.84 -2.74 -16.15
N ALA A 174 8.30 -2.38 -17.30
CA ALA A 174 9.09 -1.79 -18.41
C ALA A 174 9.82 -0.50 -17.99
N ALA A 175 9.24 0.27 -17.07
CA ALA A 175 9.87 1.47 -16.52
C ALA A 175 11.01 1.18 -15.53
N HIS A 176 11.11 -0.04 -15.00
CA HIS A 176 12.09 -0.47 -14.00
C HIS A 176 12.57 -1.90 -14.30
N PRO A 177 13.22 -2.14 -15.44
CA PRO A 177 13.59 -3.50 -15.92
C PRO A 177 14.63 -4.18 -15.01
N ASP A 178 15.40 -3.40 -14.26
CA ASP A 178 16.43 -3.90 -13.33
C ASP A 178 15.86 -4.40 -12.00
N VAL A 179 14.59 -4.06 -11.68
CA VAL A 179 13.94 -4.50 -10.45
C VAL A 179 13.30 -5.87 -10.67
N PRO A 180 13.75 -6.92 -9.97
CA PRO A 180 13.19 -8.26 -10.13
C PRO A 180 11.76 -8.31 -9.58
N THR A 181 10.96 -9.24 -10.08
CA THR A 181 9.68 -9.60 -9.43
C THR A 181 9.94 -10.26 -8.08
N ILE A 182 8.92 -10.30 -7.21
CA ILE A 182 9.02 -11.02 -5.93
C ILE A 182 9.43 -12.48 -6.16
N ALA A 183 8.89 -13.14 -7.20
CA ALA A 183 9.22 -14.51 -7.55
C ALA A 183 10.68 -14.66 -8.01
N GLU A 184 11.18 -13.79 -8.89
CA GLU A 184 12.58 -13.79 -9.33
C GLU A 184 13.56 -13.50 -8.17
N ALA A 185 13.13 -12.69 -7.21
CA ALA A 185 13.91 -12.36 -6.01
C ALA A 185 13.86 -13.45 -4.91
N GLY A 186 13.23 -14.59 -5.18
CA GLY A 186 13.17 -15.76 -4.30
C GLY A 186 12.03 -15.75 -3.29
N GLY A 187 11.05 -14.87 -3.47
CA GLY A 187 9.79 -14.86 -2.73
C GLY A 187 8.67 -15.63 -3.44
N PRO A 188 7.47 -15.71 -2.85
CA PRO A 188 6.31 -16.32 -3.50
C PRO A 188 5.79 -15.44 -4.64
N PRO A 189 5.16 -16.02 -5.67
CA PRO A 189 4.56 -15.24 -6.77
C PRO A 189 3.36 -14.42 -6.24
N THR A 190 3.63 -13.18 -5.83
CA THR A 190 2.64 -12.28 -5.24
C THR A 190 2.47 -11.03 -6.10
N ALA A 191 1.24 -10.67 -6.40
CA ALA A 191 0.89 -9.43 -7.08
C ALA A 191 0.33 -8.42 -6.06
N MET A 192 0.83 -7.18 -6.11
CA MET A 192 0.50 -6.11 -5.18
C MET A 192 -0.02 -4.90 -5.97
N HIS A 193 -1.31 -4.91 -6.29
CA HIS A 193 -1.95 -3.91 -7.15
C HIS A 193 -3.11 -3.20 -6.42
N PRO A 194 -2.84 -2.24 -5.53
CA PRO A 194 -3.90 -1.38 -4.99
C PRO A 194 -4.48 -0.50 -6.10
N TRP A 195 -5.77 -0.15 -5.95
CA TRP A 195 -6.51 0.63 -6.94
C TRP A 195 -7.46 1.65 -6.26
N ALA A 196 -7.86 2.66 -7.01
CA ALA A 196 -8.90 3.63 -6.65
C ALA A 196 -9.69 4.09 -7.89
#